data_855ec829bbf4111b7d91de3250234000
#
_entry.id   855ec829bbf4111b7d91de3250234000
#
_cell.length_a   1.000
_cell.length_b   1.000
_cell.length_c   1.000
_cell.angle_alpha   90.00
_cell.angle_beta   90.00
_cell.angle_gamma   90.00
#
_symmetry.space_group_name_H-M   'P 1'
#
loop_
_entity.id
_entity.type
_entity.pdbx_description
1 polymer ?
#
loop_
_entity_poly.entity_id
_entity_poly.type
_entity_poly.pdbx_seq_one_letter_code
_entity_poly.pdbx_strand_id
1 'polypeptide(L)'
;MKKFLAVMLVLCMALALVPCAFAADQTIYVLGPTPDHGWTAQAGSYAQAKCEEITAAGEYKATYIPASSGEEQVDQINTIIANGDAAIVVMMALDDSAQAGQEALYAEGIPFISFDRIIEATEKYAALNYSGDNWQCGAGIAYWLQQHGMKAGDTVVVLYGDNGTVCSRRQEGFEQFLRGEIKYSDLNNGEFETAEKWEQADLDNIFNGYTVVCDWSADGAYGYMEQKLEEVVAKAKDNGNKLYIYSMDDEMTFGVLNYINAGASDAVKADLEAMDVYISAIGGMQELYNVMNGSDAEKAAIADQYFDDVMSVFFSPKMMQSVIDMGVDYVQGNWSYEVGSGSYEPVFIVDKTLAGEVEGFTGH
;
A
#
# COMPACT_ATOMS: atom_id res chain seq x y z
N MET A 1 23.91 30.65 -55.04
CA MET A 1 23.22 29.41 -54.66
C MET A 1 24.12 28.47 -53.85
N LYS A 2 25.35 28.10 -54.30
CA LYS A 2 26.22 27.13 -53.54
C LYS A 2 26.65 27.63 -52.14
N LYS A 3 26.86 28.94 -51.94
CA LYS A 3 27.20 29.52 -50.63
C LYS A 3 26.04 29.60 -49.65
N PHE A 4 24.81 29.74 -50.16
CA PHE A 4 23.60 29.74 -49.33
C PHE A 4 23.23 28.32 -48.83
N LEU A 5 23.50 27.31 -49.68
CA LEU A 5 23.26 25.91 -49.31
C LEU A 5 24.25 25.42 -48.23
N ALA A 6 25.50 25.90 -48.26
CA ALA A 6 26.53 25.56 -47.26
C ALA A 6 26.20 26.20 -45.89
N VAL A 7 25.69 27.44 -45.86
CA VAL A 7 25.29 28.10 -44.60
C VAL A 7 24.05 27.45 -44.03
N MET A 8 23.08 27.01 -44.83
CA MET A 8 21.91 26.28 -44.37
C MET A 8 22.28 24.89 -43.81
N LEU A 9 23.23 24.19 -44.45
CA LEU A 9 23.71 22.88 -43.97
C LEU A 9 24.45 22.98 -42.62
N VAL A 10 25.24 24.04 -42.43
CA VAL A 10 25.96 24.32 -41.17
C VAL A 10 24.97 24.73 -40.06
N LEU A 11 23.93 25.50 -40.42
CA LEU A 11 22.87 25.84 -39.43
C LEU A 11 22.02 24.62 -39.04
N CYS A 12 21.72 23.74 -40.00
CA CYS A 12 21.00 22.47 -39.70
C CYS A 12 21.87 21.49 -38.88
N MET A 13 23.20 21.46 -39.12
CA MET A 13 24.12 20.65 -38.29
C MET A 13 24.35 21.26 -36.91
N ALA A 14 24.29 22.59 -36.75
CA ALA A 14 24.38 23.25 -35.45
C ALA A 14 23.10 23.08 -34.61
N LEU A 15 21.91 22.95 -35.25
CA LEU A 15 20.67 22.61 -34.59
C LEU A 15 20.54 21.12 -34.26
N ALA A 16 21.30 20.24 -34.95
CA ALA A 16 21.35 18.81 -34.64
C ALA A 16 22.39 18.44 -33.57
N LEU A 17 23.16 19.43 -33.09
CA LEU A 17 24.18 19.30 -32.03
C LEU A 17 23.74 20.04 -30.74
N VAL A 18 22.44 20.24 -30.50
CA VAL A 18 21.93 20.53 -29.16
C VAL A 18 21.46 19.19 -28.57
N PRO A 19 22.35 18.36 -28.09
CA PRO A 19 21.95 17.26 -27.26
C PRO A 19 22.37 17.52 -25.83
N CYS A 20 21.51 17.24 -24.93
CA CYS A 20 21.82 16.73 -23.60
C CYS A 20 22.65 17.56 -22.61
N ALA A 21 22.84 18.86 -22.80
CA ALA A 21 23.43 19.68 -21.74
C ALA A 21 22.43 20.08 -20.65
N PHE A 22 21.13 19.84 -20.89
CA PHE A 22 20.07 20.20 -19.92
C PHE A 22 19.72 19.08 -18.94
N ALA A 23 20.01 17.82 -19.24
CA ALA A 23 19.63 16.70 -18.38
C ALA A 23 20.47 16.60 -17.09
N ALA A 24 21.74 17.03 -17.13
CA ALA A 24 22.64 16.93 -15.95
C ALA A 24 22.30 17.94 -14.83
N ASP A 25 21.55 19.00 -15.14
CA ASP A 25 21.14 20.02 -14.16
C ASP A 25 19.70 19.80 -13.63
N GLN A 26 18.99 18.77 -14.12
CA GLN A 26 17.65 18.44 -13.69
C GLN A 26 17.66 17.34 -12.63
N THR A 27 16.83 17.52 -11.59
CA THR A 27 16.75 16.62 -10.45
C THR A 27 15.39 15.91 -10.43
N ILE A 28 15.41 14.59 -10.25
CA ILE A 28 14.26 13.78 -9.91
C ILE A 28 14.15 13.79 -8.39
N TYR A 29 13.15 14.45 -7.86
CA TYR A 29 12.90 14.48 -6.41
C TYR A 29 11.94 13.35 -6.02
N VAL A 30 12.29 12.62 -4.97
CA VAL A 30 11.47 11.54 -4.40
C VAL A 30 11.14 11.92 -2.97
N LEU A 31 9.86 12.13 -2.68
CA LEU A 31 9.36 12.47 -1.35
C LEU A 31 8.61 11.28 -0.77
N GLY A 32 8.90 10.95 0.48
CA GLY A 32 8.25 9.83 1.16
C GLY A 32 8.41 9.90 2.67
N PRO A 33 7.92 8.87 3.41
CA PRO A 33 8.03 8.84 4.86
C PRO A 33 9.48 8.70 5.32
N THR A 34 9.75 9.18 6.53
CA THR A 34 10.96 8.79 7.26
C THR A 34 10.92 7.27 7.45
N PRO A 35 11.97 6.53 7.04
CA PRO A 35 12.01 5.08 7.20
C PRO A 35 12.20 4.74 8.67
N ASP A 36 11.12 4.40 9.37
CA ASP A 36 11.10 4.10 10.79
C ASP A 36 10.74 2.64 11.09
N HIS A 37 9.72 2.08 10.42
CA HIS A 37 9.30 0.68 10.61
C HIS A 37 8.45 0.16 9.43
N GLY A 38 8.35 -1.15 9.34
CA GLY A 38 7.43 -1.85 8.46
C GLY A 38 7.60 -1.55 6.97
N TRP A 39 6.47 -1.53 6.27
CA TRP A 39 6.39 -1.32 4.83
C TRP A 39 7.01 0.01 4.38
N THR A 40 6.77 1.08 5.14
CA THR A 40 7.28 2.43 4.82
C THR A 40 8.80 2.52 4.96
N ALA A 41 9.40 1.84 5.94
CA ALA A 41 10.86 1.75 6.09
C ALA A 41 11.51 1.09 4.87
N GLN A 42 10.94 0.00 4.39
CA GLN A 42 11.44 -0.68 3.20
C GLN A 42 11.24 0.15 1.93
N ALA A 43 10.08 0.79 1.76
CA ALA A 43 9.83 1.70 0.65
C ALA A 43 10.85 2.85 0.62
N GLY A 44 11.14 3.47 1.78
CA GLY A 44 12.15 4.50 1.93
C GLY A 44 13.56 4.01 1.59
N SER A 45 13.93 2.81 2.03
CA SER A 45 15.21 2.17 1.72
C SER A 45 15.36 1.93 0.21
N TYR A 46 14.30 1.44 -0.44
CA TYR A 46 14.28 1.28 -1.89
C TYR A 46 14.36 2.62 -2.63
N ALA A 47 13.70 3.66 -2.13
CA ALA A 47 13.80 5.01 -2.70
C ALA A 47 15.22 5.55 -2.63
N GLN A 48 15.87 5.45 -1.46
CA GLN A 48 17.25 5.88 -1.28
C GLN A 48 18.21 5.17 -2.23
N ALA A 49 18.15 3.83 -2.24
CA ALA A 49 19.03 3.01 -3.10
C ALA A 49 18.81 3.32 -4.59
N LYS A 50 17.56 3.51 -5.03
CA LYS A 50 17.25 3.82 -6.42
C LYS A 50 17.72 5.22 -6.82
N CYS A 51 17.58 6.21 -5.96
CA CYS A 51 18.12 7.55 -6.19
C CYS A 51 19.65 7.56 -6.30
N GLU A 52 20.34 6.76 -5.49
CA GLU A 52 21.80 6.58 -5.57
C GLU A 52 22.21 5.91 -6.88
N GLU A 53 21.49 4.86 -7.31
CA GLU A 53 21.71 4.18 -8.59
C GLU A 53 21.59 5.15 -9.79
N ILE A 54 20.49 5.92 -9.86
CA ILE A 54 20.24 6.89 -10.94
C ILE A 54 21.34 7.96 -10.96
N THR A 55 21.69 8.50 -9.79
CA THR A 55 22.73 9.53 -9.68
C THR A 55 24.12 8.99 -10.07
N ALA A 56 24.42 7.74 -9.70
CA ALA A 56 25.68 7.09 -10.07
C ALA A 56 25.80 6.79 -11.58
N ALA A 57 24.67 6.53 -12.26
CA ALA A 57 24.63 6.39 -13.71
C ALA A 57 24.98 7.70 -14.45
N GLY A 58 24.80 8.86 -13.80
CA GLY A 58 25.28 10.16 -14.26
C GLY A 58 24.43 10.85 -15.33
N GLU A 59 23.28 10.29 -15.68
CA GLU A 59 22.35 10.90 -16.64
C GLU A 59 21.44 11.94 -15.98
N TYR A 60 21.02 11.68 -14.74
CA TYR A 60 20.18 12.53 -13.92
C TYR A 60 20.70 12.57 -12.49
N LYS A 61 20.33 13.62 -11.77
CA LYS A 61 20.44 13.64 -10.32
C LYS A 61 19.10 13.17 -9.75
N ALA A 62 19.12 12.24 -8.80
CA ALA A 62 17.94 11.83 -8.05
C ALA A 62 18.19 11.99 -6.55
N THR A 63 17.18 12.44 -5.81
CA THR A 63 17.31 12.71 -4.37
C THR A 63 16.07 12.27 -3.64
N TYR A 64 16.25 11.35 -2.67
CA TYR A 64 15.19 11.01 -1.72
C TYR A 64 15.20 11.99 -0.55
N ILE A 65 14.03 12.54 -0.22
CA ILE A 65 13.82 13.48 0.89
C ILE A 65 12.73 12.92 1.79
N PRO A 66 13.10 12.33 2.94
CA PRO A 66 12.13 11.83 3.90
C PRO A 66 11.43 12.97 4.64
N ALA A 67 10.21 12.71 5.08
CA ALA A 67 9.42 13.60 5.93
C ALA A 67 8.69 12.83 7.03
N SER A 68 8.31 13.52 8.08
CA SER A 68 7.56 12.98 9.22
C SER A 68 6.09 13.41 9.22
N SER A 69 5.70 14.35 8.33
CA SER A 69 4.33 14.83 8.17
C SER A 69 4.08 15.37 6.77
N GLY A 70 2.80 15.45 6.35
CA GLY A 70 2.44 16.09 5.10
C GLY A 70 2.75 17.58 5.08
N GLU A 71 2.68 18.27 6.22
CA GLU A 71 3.08 19.69 6.35
C GLU A 71 4.58 19.86 6.06
N GLU A 72 5.45 18.97 6.56
CA GLU A 72 6.87 18.96 6.23
C GLU A 72 7.09 18.74 4.72
N GLN A 73 6.30 17.86 4.10
CA GLN A 73 6.36 17.65 2.65
C GLN A 73 5.99 18.92 1.87
N VAL A 74 5.05 19.73 2.34
CA VAL A 74 4.72 21.04 1.74
C VAL A 74 5.92 21.99 1.79
N ASP A 75 6.64 22.07 2.89
CA ASP A 75 7.85 22.89 3.03
C ASP A 75 8.99 22.40 2.12
N GLN A 76 9.16 21.09 2.01
CA GLN A 76 10.11 20.47 1.07
C GLN A 76 9.76 20.82 -0.37
N ILE A 77 8.50 20.74 -0.77
CA ILE A 77 8.02 21.10 -2.11
C ILE A 77 8.27 22.58 -2.40
N ASN A 78 7.99 23.48 -1.46
CA ASN A 78 8.29 24.91 -1.61
C ASN A 78 9.78 25.15 -1.85
N THR A 79 10.65 24.36 -1.18
CA THR A 79 12.10 24.42 -1.40
C THR A 79 12.47 23.92 -2.79
N ILE A 80 11.88 22.81 -3.26
CA ILE A 80 12.07 22.26 -4.60
C ILE A 80 11.67 23.27 -5.67
N ILE A 81 10.51 23.92 -5.52
CA ILE A 81 10.04 24.96 -6.42
C ILE A 81 11.06 26.13 -6.46
N ALA A 82 11.54 26.56 -5.30
CA ALA A 82 12.52 27.65 -5.21
C ALA A 82 13.88 27.31 -5.85
N ASN A 83 14.30 26.05 -5.83
CA ASN A 83 15.52 25.57 -6.48
C ASN A 83 15.42 25.68 -8.01
N GLY A 84 14.25 25.44 -8.59
CA GLY A 84 13.98 25.57 -10.01
C GLY A 84 14.67 24.53 -10.92
N ASP A 85 15.13 23.42 -10.35
CA ASP A 85 15.83 22.34 -11.06
C ASP A 85 15.03 21.01 -11.11
N ALA A 86 13.77 21.00 -10.64
CA ALA A 86 12.95 19.80 -10.64
C ALA A 86 12.55 19.38 -12.05
N ALA A 87 12.94 18.17 -12.45
CA ALA A 87 12.43 17.52 -13.65
C ALA A 87 11.07 16.88 -13.42
N ILE A 88 10.92 16.23 -12.28
CA ILE A 88 9.69 15.59 -11.80
C ILE A 88 9.79 15.37 -10.29
N VAL A 89 8.64 15.30 -9.63
CA VAL A 89 8.53 14.90 -8.22
C VAL A 89 7.76 13.58 -8.15
N VAL A 90 8.36 12.53 -7.58
CA VAL A 90 7.68 11.30 -7.20
C VAL A 90 7.32 11.40 -5.72
N MET A 91 6.06 11.29 -5.37
CA MET A 91 5.61 11.62 -4.02
C MET A 91 4.67 10.57 -3.45
N MET A 92 5.08 9.97 -2.34
CA MET A 92 4.18 9.29 -1.42
C MET A 92 3.72 10.29 -0.35
N ALA A 93 2.47 10.74 -0.45
CA ALA A 93 1.92 11.64 0.56
C ALA A 93 1.81 10.97 1.91
N LEU A 94 2.20 11.64 2.99
CA LEU A 94 2.07 11.09 4.35
C LEU A 94 0.65 11.18 4.87
N ASP A 95 -0.03 12.26 4.52
CA ASP A 95 -1.44 12.51 4.83
C ASP A 95 -2.00 13.60 3.90
N ASP A 96 -3.29 13.91 4.04
CA ASP A 96 -3.98 14.87 3.19
C ASP A 96 -3.47 16.33 3.35
N SER A 97 -2.70 16.66 4.40
CA SER A 97 -2.11 18.00 4.54
C SER A 97 -1.08 18.31 3.45
N ALA A 98 -0.52 17.28 2.81
CA ALA A 98 0.37 17.41 1.65
C ALA A 98 -0.33 17.92 0.38
N GLN A 99 -1.68 18.01 0.35
CA GLN A 99 -2.46 18.52 -0.78
C GLN A 99 -1.95 19.85 -1.29
N ALA A 100 -1.72 20.81 -0.38
CA ALA A 100 -1.25 22.15 -0.75
C ALA A 100 0.08 22.13 -1.52
N GLY A 101 0.97 21.18 -1.21
CA GLY A 101 2.21 20.99 -1.95
C GLY A 101 1.97 20.47 -3.36
N GLN A 102 1.10 19.49 -3.54
CA GLN A 102 0.75 18.97 -4.87
C GLN A 102 0.07 20.04 -5.74
N GLU A 103 -0.79 20.87 -5.15
CA GLU A 103 -1.39 22.02 -5.84
C GLU A 103 -0.34 23.06 -6.25
N ALA A 104 0.67 23.30 -5.42
CA ALA A 104 1.78 24.20 -5.73
C ALA A 104 2.64 23.66 -6.88
N LEU A 105 2.99 22.39 -6.90
CA LEU A 105 3.70 21.74 -8.02
C LEU A 105 2.93 21.94 -9.32
N TYR A 106 1.61 21.67 -9.31
CA TYR A 106 0.77 21.85 -10.48
C TYR A 106 0.73 23.31 -10.96
N ALA A 107 0.60 24.26 -10.04
CA ALA A 107 0.56 25.68 -10.36
C ALA A 107 1.86 26.20 -11.00
N GLU A 108 3.01 25.66 -10.60
CA GLU A 108 4.33 25.97 -11.14
C GLU A 108 4.70 25.15 -12.39
N GLY A 109 3.80 24.24 -12.83
CA GLY A 109 4.01 23.40 -14.00
C GLY A 109 5.08 22.30 -13.78
N ILE A 110 5.38 21.97 -12.54
CA ILE A 110 6.28 20.87 -12.18
C ILE A 110 5.48 19.57 -12.17
N PRO A 111 5.80 18.60 -13.05
CA PRO A 111 5.08 17.32 -13.06
C PRO A 111 5.33 16.54 -11.77
N PHE A 112 4.31 15.79 -11.31
CA PHE A 112 4.49 14.88 -10.20
C PHE A 112 3.75 13.56 -10.43
N ILE A 113 4.28 12.49 -9.85
CA ILE A 113 3.62 11.17 -9.75
C ILE A 113 3.21 10.98 -8.30
N SER A 114 1.91 10.78 -8.07
CA SER A 114 1.41 10.35 -6.76
C SER A 114 1.62 8.86 -6.60
N PHE A 115 2.22 8.44 -5.48
CA PHE A 115 2.51 7.05 -5.17
C PHE A 115 1.81 6.61 -3.89
N ASP A 116 1.21 5.42 -3.91
CA ASP A 116 0.55 4.71 -2.81
C ASP A 116 -0.61 5.48 -2.18
N ARG A 117 -0.35 6.53 -1.41
CA ARG A 117 -1.37 7.42 -0.83
C ARG A 117 -1.76 8.51 -1.81
N ILE A 118 -2.86 8.27 -2.53
CA ILE A 118 -3.37 9.20 -3.54
C ILE A 118 -4.34 10.19 -2.87
N ILE A 119 -4.04 11.49 -2.94
CA ILE A 119 -4.94 12.54 -2.45
C ILE A 119 -5.99 12.81 -3.54
N GLU A 120 -7.25 12.46 -3.30
CA GLU A 120 -8.33 12.55 -4.28
C GLU A 120 -8.51 13.96 -4.88
N ALA A 121 -8.33 15.00 -4.06
CA ALA A 121 -8.48 16.38 -4.51
C ALA A 121 -7.48 16.77 -5.62
N THR A 122 -6.30 16.15 -5.63
CA THR A 122 -5.18 16.48 -6.53
C THR A 122 -4.82 15.37 -7.52
N GLU A 123 -5.44 14.18 -7.45
CA GLU A 123 -5.17 13.07 -8.37
C GLU A 123 -5.26 13.46 -9.85
N LYS A 124 -6.21 14.34 -10.20
CA LYS A 124 -6.42 14.87 -11.55
C LYS A 124 -5.27 15.72 -12.08
N TYR A 125 -4.36 16.19 -11.24
CA TYR A 125 -3.20 17.01 -11.58
C TYR A 125 -1.92 16.19 -11.71
N ALA A 126 -1.88 14.99 -11.13
CA ALA A 126 -0.72 14.10 -11.19
C ALA A 126 -0.45 13.66 -12.64
N ALA A 127 0.81 13.59 -13.04
CA ALA A 127 1.19 12.95 -14.29
C ALA A 127 0.75 11.49 -14.32
N LEU A 128 0.77 10.83 -13.16
CA LEU A 128 0.25 9.48 -12.93
C LEU A 128 -0.08 9.30 -11.43
N ASN A 129 -1.12 8.54 -11.15
CA ASN A 129 -1.41 8.00 -9.83
C ASN A 129 -1.04 6.51 -9.83
N TYR A 130 -0.03 6.11 -9.06
CA TYR A 130 0.49 4.75 -9.05
C TYR A 130 0.44 4.15 -7.64
N SER A 131 -0.14 2.96 -7.52
CA SER A 131 -0.18 2.23 -6.24
C SER A 131 -0.37 0.73 -6.48
N GLY A 132 -0.34 -0.09 -5.44
CA GLY A 132 -0.94 -1.40 -5.50
C GLY A 132 -2.46 -1.29 -5.65
N ASP A 133 -3.09 -2.33 -6.16
CA ASP A 133 -4.55 -2.35 -6.34
C ASP A 133 -5.26 -2.56 -4.99
N ASN A 134 -5.50 -1.46 -4.28
CA ASN A 134 -6.15 -1.48 -2.97
C ASN A 134 -7.60 -2.02 -3.02
N TRP A 135 -8.32 -1.82 -4.14
CA TRP A 135 -9.66 -2.43 -4.30
C TRP A 135 -9.55 -3.94 -4.41
N GLN A 136 -8.55 -4.44 -5.17
CA GLN A 136 -8.31 -5.88 -5.27
C GLN A 136 -7.76 -6.47 -3.97
N CYS A 137 -7.03 -5.71 -3.13
CA CYS A 137 -6.70 -6.15 -1.78
C CYS A 137 -7.97 -6.43 -0.96
N GLY A 138 -8.89 -5.48 -0.92
CA GLY A 138 -10.16 -5.66 -0.20
C GLY A 138 -11.03 -6.79 -0.78
N ALA A 139 -11.13 -6.87 -2.11
CA ALA A 139 -11.86 -7.94 -2.80
C ALA A 139 -11.25 -9.33 -2.49
N GLY A 140 -9.91 -9.43 -2.46
CA GLY A 140 -9.20 -10.68 -2.13
C GLY A 140 -9.47 -11.16 -0.71
N ILE A 141 -9.50 -10.23 0.25
CA ILE A 141 -9.87 -10.56 1.63
C ILE A 141 -11.32 -11.03 1.70
N ALA A 142 -12.26 -10.30 1.09
CA ALA A 142 -13.66 -10.70 1.08
C ALA A 142 -13.86 -12.08 0.44
N TYR A 143 -13.18 -12.34 -0.67
CA TYR A 143 -13.16 -13.66 -1.31
C TYR A 143 -12.65 -14.74 -0.37
N TRP A 144 -11.47 -14.53 0.25
CA TRP A 144 -10.87 -15.53 1.14
C TRP A 144 -11.74 -15.81 2.37
N LEU A 145 -12.30 -14.78 3.00
CA LEU A 145 -13.20 -14.94 4.14
C LEU A 145 -14.50 -15.70 3.75
N GLN A 146 -15.06 -15.46 2.57
CA GLN A 146 -16.19 -16.25 2.05
C GLN A 146 -15.81 -17.72 1.81
N GLN A 147 -14.59 -18.02 1.32
CA GLN A 147 -14.11 -19.40 1.18
C GLN A 147 -14.01 -20.11 2.53
N HIS A 148 -13.80 -19.37 3.61
CA HIS A 148 -13.80 -19.87 5.00
C HIS A 148 -15.18 -19.78 5.67
N GLY A 149 -16.21 -19.57 4.88
CA GLY A 149 -17.61 -19.67 5.29
C GLY A 149 -18.19 -18.43 5.95
N MET A 150 -17.55 -17.25 5.76
CA MET A 150 -18.13 -15.97 6.23
C MET A 150 -19.48 -15.71 5.58
N LYS A 151 -20.45 -15.32 6.39
CA LYS A 151 -21.83 -14.99 6.00
C LYS A 151 -22.26 -13.63 6.56
N ALA A 152 -23.28 -13.05 5.95
CA ALA A 152 -23.93 -11.87 6.46
C ALA A 152 -24.39 -12.11 7.92
N GLY A 153 -24.03 -11.17 8.81
CA GLY A 153 -24.33 -11.25 10.24
C GLY A 153 -23.26 -11.92 11.10
N ASP A 154 -22.22 -12.51 10.52
CA ASP A 154 -21.09 -13.03 11.29
C ASP A 154 -20.32 -11.91 12.00
N THR A 155 -19.55 -12.28 13.02
CA THR A 155 -18.74 -11.32 13.77
C THR A 155 -17.43 -11.07 13.02
N VAL A 156 -17.24 -9.82 12.57
CA VAL A 156 -16.03 -9.38 11.88
C VAL A 156 -15.39 -8.22 12.66
N VAL A 157 -14.10 -8.31 12.92
CA VAL A 157 -13.28 -7.21 13.43
C VAL A 157 -12.54 -6.58 12.25
N VAL A 158 -12.57 -5.25 12.12
CA VAL A 158 -11.87 -4.53 11.07
C VAL A 158 -10.83 -3.60 11.68
N LEU A 159 -9.57 -3.84 11.34
CA LEU A 159 -8.44 -3.04 11.80
C LEU A 159 -7.96 -2.16 10.64
N TYR A 160 -8.25 -0.86 10.73
CA TYR A 160 -7.75 0.15 9.79
C TYR A 160 -6.36 0.63 10.19
N GLY A 161 -5.52 0.93 9.19
CA GLY A 161 -4.30 1.66 9.44
C GLY A 161 -4.56 3.13 9.77
N ASP A 162 -5.30 3.81 8.90
CA ASP A 162 -5.71 5.22 9.07
C ASP A 162 -7.07 5.48 8.39
N ASN A 163 -7.48 6.75 8.32
CA ASN A 163 -8.71 7.17 7.62
C ASN A 163 -8.43 7.64 6.17
N GLY A 164 -7.26 7.33 5.61
CA GLY A 164 -6.86 7.75 4.27
C GLY A 164 -7.41 6.89 3.14
N THR A 165 -7.01 7.26 1.90
CA THR A 165 -7.49 6.60 0.68
C THR A 165 -7.07 5.14 0.56
N VAL A 166 -5.96 4.74 1.15
CA VAL A 166 -5.53 3.32 1.17
C VAL A 166 -6.59 2.46 1.85
N CYS A 167 -6.98 2.81 3.08
CA CYS A 167 -7.99 2.06 3.82
C CYS A 167 -9.39 2.17 3.22
N SER A 168 -9.80 3.36 2.74
CA SER A 168 -11.12 3.52 2.13
C SER A 168 -11.27 2.70 0.85
N ARG A 169 -10.25 2.62 0.00
CA ARG A 169 -10.25 1.78 -1.21
C ARG A 169 -10.24 0.28 -0.88
N ARG A 170 -9.53 -0.15 0.17
CA ARG A 170 -9.58 -1.53 0.66
C ARG A 170 -10.97 -1.90 1.17
N GLN A 171 -11.60 -1.01 1.92
CA GLN A 171 -13.00 -1.20 2.33
C GLN A 171 -13.94 -1.25 1.11
N GLU A 172 -13.83 -0.28 0.21
CA GLU A 172 -14.67 -0.21 -0.99
C GLU A 172 -14.56 -1.49 -1.84
N GLY A 173 -13.34 -1.99 -2.05
CA GLY A 173 -13.10 -3.24 -2.79
C GLY A 173 -13.74 -4.46 -2.11
N PHE A 174 -13.64 -4.56 -0.78
CA PHE A 174 -14.32 -5.58 0.01
C PHE A 174 -15.84 -5.53 -0.18
N GLU A 175 -16.42 -4.34 -0.05
CA GLU A 175 -17.86 -4.12 -0.22
C GLU A 175 -18.32 -4.39 -1.65
N GLN A 176 -17.63 -3.86 -2.66
CA GLN A 176 -17.97 -4.05 -4.08
C GLN A 176 -17.92 -5.53 -4.49
N PHE A 177 -16.92 -6.28 -3.98
CA PHE A 177 -16.86 -7.71 -4.22
C PHE A 177 -18.06 -8.44 -3.62
N LEU A 178 -18.40 -8.17 -2.36
CA LEU A 178 -19.54 -8.82 -1.70
C LEU A 178 -20.89 -8.41 -2.32
N ARG A 179 -21.02 -7.21 -2.86
CA ARG A 179 -22.20 -6.83 -3.67
C ARG A 179 -22.21 -7.46 -5.06
N GLY A 180 -21.09 -8.09 -5.48
CA GLY A 180 -20.94 -8.67 -6.82
C GLY A 180 -20.85 -7.61 -7.92
N GLU A 181 -20.29 -6.47 -7.60
CA GLU A 181 -20.04 -5.34 -8.51
C GLU A 181 -18.68 -5.45 -9.20
N ILE A 182 -17.69 -6.03 -8.50
CA ILE A 182 -16.38 -6.38 -9.05
C ILE A 182 -16.07 -7.84 -8.79
N LYS A 183 -15.12 -8.38 -9.58
CA LYS A 183 -14.47 -9.66 -9.31
C LYS A 183 -13.19 -9.43 -8.53
N TYR A 184 -12.76 -10.40 -7.76
CA TYR A 184 -11.39 -10.48 -7.30
C TYR A 184 -10.51 -11.01 -8.41
N SER A 185 -9.45 -10.27 -8.77
CA SER A 185 -8.45 -10.66 -9.77
C SER A 185 -7.15 -10.98 -9.05
N ASP A 186 -6.86 -12.27 -8.91
CA ASP A 186 -5.61 -12.76 -8.34
C ASP A 186 -4.57 -12.93 -9.44
N LEU A 187 -3.38 -12.34 -9.26
CA LEU A 187 -2.31 -12.38 -10.26
C LEU A 187 -1.93 -13.83 -10.67
N ASN A 188 -2.00 -14.76 -9.72
CA ASN A 188 -1.54 -16.15 -9.92
C ASN A 188 -2.67 -17.11 -10.29
N ASN A 189 -3.91 -16.82 -9.82
CA ASN A 189 -5.02 -17.77 -9.83
C ASN A 189 -6.19 -17.35 -10.73
N GLY A 190 -6.20 -16.12 -11.28
CA GLY A 190 -7.22 -15.61 -12.16
C GLY A 190 -8.37 -14.88 -11.44
N GLU A 191 -9.56 -14.84 -12.05
CA GLU A 191 -10.69 -14.07 -11.56
C GLU A 191 -11.68 -14.92 -10.76
N PHE A 192 -12.20 -14.35 -9.67
CA PHE A 192 -13.19 -14.97 -8.79
C PHE A 192 -14.39 -14.05 -8.58
N GLU A 193 -15.57 -14.62 -8.56
CA GLU A 193 -16.82 -13.93 -8.24
C GLU A 193 -17.23 -14.23 -6.79
N THR A 194 -18.02 -13.31 -6.20
CA THR A 194 -18.61 -13.56 -4.88
C THR A 194 -19.51 -14.80 -4.90
N ALA A 195 -19.39 -15.66 -3.90
CA ALA A 195 -20.22 -16.84 -3.77
C ALA A 195 -21.67 -16.50 -3.39
N GLU A 196 -21.86 -15.40 -2.63
CA GLU A 196 -23.16 -14.90 -2.20
C GLU A 196 -23.10 -13.37 -2.16
N LYS A 197 -24.10 -12.72 -2.74
CA LYS A 197 -24.21 -11.25 -2.74
C LYS A 197 -24.83 -10.78 -1.43
N TRP A 198 -24.26 -9.69 -0.91
CA TRP A 198 -24.71 -9.07 0.33
C TRP A 198 -25.40 -7.74 0.06
N GLU A 199 -26.35 -7.42 0.94
CA GLU A 199 -27.00 -6.12 0.93
C GLU A 199 -26.15 -5.08 1.67
N GLN A 200 -26.34 -3.80 1.39
CA GLN A 200 -25.57 -2.73 2.04
C GLN A 200 -25.71 -2.76 3.57
N ALA A 201 -26.87 -3.10 4.07
CA ALA A 201 -27.09 -3.21 5.53
C ALA A 201 -26.20 -4.26 6.22
N ASP A 202 -25.85 -5.34 5.52
CA ASP A 202 -24.95 -6.36 6.04
C ASP A 202 -23.50 -5.83 6.12
N LEU A 203 -23.09 -5.07 5.12
CA LEU A 203 -21.78 -4.42 5.05
C LEU A 203 -21.65 -3.30 6.10
N ASP A 204 -22.73 -2.50 6.26
CA ASP A 204 -22.79 -1.46 7.29
C ASP A 204 -22.64 -2.06 8.70
N ASN A 205 -23.17 -3.27 8.94
CA ASN A 205 -23.01 -3.96 10.22
C ASN A 205 -21.55 -4.36 10.49
N ILE A 206 -20.76 -4.68 9.46
CA ILE A 206 -19.33 -4.95 9.60
C ILE A 206 -18.59 -3.66 9.95
N PHE A 207 -18.71 -2.66 9.08
CA PHE A 207 -17.88 -1.47 9.17
C PHE A 207 -18.29 -0.46 10.25
N ASN A 208 -19.52 -0.54 10.75
CA ASN A 208 -19.97 0.19 11.94
C ASN A 208 -19.97 -0.66 13.23
N GLY A 209 -19.47 -1.89 13.15
CA GLY A 209 -19.38 -2.83 14.28
C GLY A 209 -18.07 -2.72 15.04
N TYR A 210 -17.26 -3.78 14.99
CA TYR A 210 -15.95 -3.83 15.65
C TYR A 210 -14.85 -3.29 14.73
N THR A 211 -14.86 -1.99 14.50
CA THR A 211 -13.95 -1.28 13.60
C THR A 211 -13.11 -0.26 14.37
N VAL A 212 -11.81 -0.19 14.10
CA VAL A 212 -10.88 0.71 14.78
C VAL A 212 -9.75 1.16 13.86
N VAL A 213 -9.20 2.35 14.11
CA VAL A 213 -7.95 2.84 13.54
C VAL A 213 -6.81 2.45 14.49
N CYS A 214 -5.78 1.81 13.96
CA CYS A 214 -4.64 1.26 14.69
C CYS A 214 -3.30 1.93 14.33
N ASP A 215 -3.31 2.99 13.54
CA ASP A 215 -2.13 3.76 13.11
C ASP A 215 -1.04 2.87 12.45
N TRP A 216 -1.45 1.87 11.66
CA TRP A 216 -0.57 0.91 10.97
C TRP A 216 0.39 0.16 11.91
N SER A 217 0.03 -0.02 13.19
CA SER A 217 0.94 -0.52 14.20
C SER A 217 0.42 -1.73 14.96
N ALA A 218 1.36 -2.59 15.36
CA ALA A 218 1.06 -3.71 16.26
C ALA A 218 0.53 -3.22 17.62
N ASP A 219 1.06 -2.12 18.15
CA ASP A 219 0.63 -1.55 19.43
C ASP A 219 -0.82 -1.05 19.38
N GLY A 220 -1.22 -0.40 18.28
CA GLY A 220 -2.60 0.03 18.07
C GLY A 220 -3.59 -1.13 18.06
N ALA A 221 -3.27 -2.20 17.33
CA ALA A 221 -4.09 -3.41 17.29
C ALA A 221 -4.11 -4.14 18.64
N TYR A 222 -2.96 -4.24 19.32
CA TYR A 222 -2.85 -4.79 20.68
C TYR A 222 -3.78 -4.05 21.65
N GLY A 223 -3.70 -2.72 21.67
CA GLY A 223 -4.51 -1.89 22.58
C GLY A 223 -6.01 -1.99 22.31
N TYR A 224 -6.41 -2.19 21.06
CA TYR A 224 -7.82 -2.46 20.74
C TYR A 224 -8.26 -3.85 21.22
N MET A 225 -7.45 -4.88 20.98
CA MET A 225 -7.76 -6.23 21.46
C MET A 225 -7.85 -6.29 23.00
N GLU A 226 -6.99 -5.56 23.71
CA GLU A 226 -7.07 -5.43 25.18
C GLU A 226 -8.41 -4.89 25.65
N GLN A 227 -9.00 -3.96 24.90
CA GLN A 227 -10.27 -3.34 25.27
C GLN A 227 -11.49 -4.12 24.79
N LYS A 228 -11.40 -4.90 23.71
CA LYS A 228 -12.57 -5.40 22.99
C LYS A 228 -12.62 -6.91 22.79
N LEU A 229 -11.51 -7.64 22.90
CA LEU A 229 -11.49 -9.05 22.51
C LEU A 229 -12.49 -9.91 23.29
N GLU A 230 -12.68 -9.67 24.61
CA GLU A 230 -13.66 -10.40 25.41
C GLU A 230 -15.09 -10.19 24.90
N GLU A 231 -15.46 -8.95 24.57
CA GLU A 231 -16.77 -8.60 24.00
C GLU A 231 -16.96 -9.24 22.62
N VAL A 232 -15.92 -9.15 21.75
CA VAL A 232 -15.91 -9.71 20.39
C VAL A 232 -16.09 -11.23 20.44
N VAL A 233 -15.33 -11.93 21.28
CA VAL A 233 -15.41 -13.39 21.46
C VAL A 233 -16.78 -13.81 21.96
N ALA A 234 -17.35 -13.12 22.96
CA ALA A 234 -18.71 -13.39 23.43
C ALA A 234 -19.73 -13.23 22.30
N LYS A 235 -19.61 -12.18 21.50
CA LYS A 235 -20.49 -11.94 20.33
C LYS A 235 -20.34 -13.02 19.27
N ALA A 236 -19.11 -13.46 18.97
CA ALA A 236 -18.84 -14.53 18.00
C ALA A 236 -19.45 -15.87 18.45
N LYS A 237 -19.39 -16.19 19.74
CA LYS A 237 -20.06 -17.39 20.32
C LYS A 237 -21.56 -17.36 20.09
N ASP A 238 -22.20 -16.21 20.28
CA ASP A 238 -23.63 -16.05 20.05
C ASP A 238 -24.00 -16.12 18.55
N ASN A 239 -23.08 -15.80 17.65
CA ASN A 239 -23.27 -15.73 16.20
C ASN A 239 -22.72 -16.96 15.43
N GLY A 240 -22.73 -18.14 16.01
CA GLY A 240 -22.35 -19.36 15.30
C GLY A 240 -20.92 -19.81 15.53
N ASN A 241 -20.25 -19.25 16.54
CA ASN A 241 -18.91 -19.66 17.00
C ASN A 241 -17.81 -19.45 15.95
N LYS A 242 -17.90 -18.34 15.17
CA LYS A 242 -16.93 -17.93 14.17
C LYS A 242 -16.52 -16.48 14.37
N LEU A 243 -15.23 -16.22 14.24
CA LEU A 243 -14.65 -14.90 14.32
C LEU A 243 -13.76 -14.64 13.09
N TYR A 244 -14.02 -13.55 12.41
CA TYR A 244 -13.23 -13.09 11.29
C TYR A 244 -12.52 -11.79 11.66
N ILE A 245 -11.23 -11.69 11.33
CA ILE A 245 -10.42 -10.50 11.57
C ILE A 245 -9.87 -10.01 10.23
N TYR A 246 -10.37 -8.87 9.80
CA TYR A 246 -9.89 -8.15 8.63
C TYR A 246 -8.86 -7.13 9.08
N SER A 247 -7.60 -7.50 9.08
CA SER A 247 -6.48 -6.58 9.31
C SER A 247 -6.05 -5.96 7.99
N MET A 248 -5.97 -4.64 7.93
CA MET A 248 -5.51 -3.94 6.72
C MET A 248 -3.98 -3.84 6.62
N ASP A 249 -3.25 -4.48 7.54
CA ASP A 249 -1.79 -4.52 7.52
C ASP A 249 -1.26 -5.74 8.30
N ASP A 250 -0.11 -6.27 7.89
CA ASP A 250 0.53 -7.43 8.51
C ASP A 250 1.03 -7.14 9.94
N GLU A 251 1.52 -5.92 10.24
CA GLU A 251 1.98 -5.57 11.60
C GLU A 251 0.83 -5.56 12.59
N MET A 252 -0.34 -5.07 12.20
CA MET A 252 -1.53 -5.09 13.05
C MET A 252 -1.95 -6.52 13.39
N THR A 253 -1.73 -7.48 12.48
CA THR A 253 -1.96 -8.91 12.75
C THR A 253 -1.06 -9.43 13.88
N PHE A 254 0.20 -8.99 13.94
CA PHE A 254 1.07 -9.31 15.08
C PHE A 254 0.56 -8.68 16.38
N GLY A 255 -0.02 -7.50 16.36
CA GLY A 255 -0.66 -6.89 17.52
C GLY A 255 -1.76 -7.76 18.11
N VAL A 256 -2.62 -8.31 17.24
CA VAL A 256 -3.66 -9.27 17.64
C VAL A 256 -3.05 -10.52 18.27
N LEU A 257 -2.09 -11.14 17.58
CA LEU A 257 -1.43 -12.36 18.05
C LEU A 257 -0.72 -12.15 19.40
N ASN A 258 -0.01 -11.05 19.53
CA ASN A 258 0.72 -10.70 20.76
C ASN A 258 -0.24 -10.50 21.94
N TYR A 259 -1.39 -9.82 21.73
CA TYR A 259 -2.37 -9.66 22.81
C TYR A 259 -2.99 -10.99 23.21
N ILE A 260 -3.42 -11.82 22.25
CA ILE A 260 -3.98 -13.14 22.56
C ILE A 260 -2.99 -13.95 23.37
N ASN A 261 -1.73 -13.98 22.98
CA ASN A 261 -0.68 -14.75 23.66
C ASN A 261 -0.40 -14.24 25.09
N ALA A 262 -0.16 -12.94 25.25
CA ALA A 262 0.38 -12.36 26.50
C ALA A 262 -0.68 -11.69 27.39
N GLY A 263 -1.76 -11.14 26.82
CA GLY A 263 -2.73 -10.29 27.52
C GLY A 263 -4.11 -10.93 27.78
N ALA A 264 -4.55 -11.81 26.87
CA ALA A 264 -5.89 -12.40 26.99
C ALA A 264 -6.01 -13.32 28.22
N SER A 265 -7.20 -13.32 28.85
CA SER A 265 -7.47 -14.21 29.97
C SER A 265 -7.58 -15.67 29.52
N ASP A 266 -7.33 -16.61 30.44
CA ASP A 266 -7.47 -18.06 30.14
C ASP A 266 -8.86 -18.42 29.63
N ALA A 267 -9.92 -17.73 30.09
CA ALA A 267 -11.28 -17.94 29.62
C ALA A 267 -11.46 -17.53 28.16
N VAL A 268 -10.92 -16.36 27.75
CA VAL A 268 -10.96 -15.88 26.36
C VAL A 268 -10.12 -16.79 25.46
N LYS A 269 -8.95 -17.22 25.92
CA LYS A 269 -8.10 -18.19 25.19
C LYS A 269 -8.83 -19.51 24.95
N ALA A 270 -9.47 -20.07 25.97
CA ALA A 270 -10.25 -21.30 25.84
C ALA A 270 -11.45 -21.17 24.90
N ASP A 271 -12.07 -19.99 24.86
CA ASP A 271 -13.14 -19.69 23.92
C ASP A 271 -12.62 -19.59 22.49
N LEU A 272 -11.47 -18.94 22.26
CA LEU A 272 -10.81 -18.87 20.95
C LEU A 272 -10.41 -20.26 20.43
N GLU A 273 -9.85 -21.12 21.28
CA GLU A 273 -9.51 -22.51 20.93
C GLU A 273 -10.73 -23.38 20.56
N ALA A 274 -11.92 -22.96 20.99
CA ALA A 274 -13.16 -23.68 20.74
C ALA A 274 -14.00 -23.12 19.59
N MET A 275 -13.53 -22.05 18.93
CA MET A 275 -14.23 -21.42 17.80
C MET A 275 -13.39 -21.43 16.54
N ASP A 276 -14.03 -21.26 15.39
CA ASP A 276 -13.33 -21.06 14.13
C ASP A 276 -12.86 -19.58 14.03
N VAL A 277 -11.56 -19.33 13.97
CA VAL A 277 -10.98 -17.98 13.91
C VAL A 277 -10.12 -17.82 12.66
N TYR A 278 -10.44 -16.82 11.85
CA TYR A 278 -9.73 -16.53 10.60
C TYR A 278 -9.19 -15.10 10.63
N ILE A 279 -7.92 -14.92 10.28
CA ILE A 279 -7.30 -13.61 10.21
C ILE A 279 -6.69 -13.37 8.84
N SER A 280 -7.05 -12.25 8.23
CA SER A 280 -6.53 -11.79 6.96
C SER A 280 -5.71 -10.52 7.15
N ALA A 281 -4.65 -10.36 6.35
CA ALA A 281 -3.74 -9.24 6.40
C ALA A 281 -3.39 -8.73 4.99
N ILE A 282 -2.70 -7.61 4.90
CA ILE A 282 -2.21 -7.03 3.65
C ILE A 282 -0.78 -6.50 3.89
N GLY A 283 0.14 -6.80 2.97
CA GLY A 283 1.50 -6.27 3.04
C GLY A 283 2.50 -7.19 2.38
N GLY A 284 2.56 -8.43 2.83
CA GLY A 284 3.56 -9.38 2.37
C GLY A 284 4.83 -9.34 3.21
N MET A 285 4.69 -9.15 4.53
CA MET A 285 5.80 -9.13 5.46
C MET A 285 6.38 -10.53 5.65
N GLN A 286 7.71 -10.66 5.51
CA GLN A 286 8.41 -11.94 5.63
C GLN A 286 8.22 -12.58 7.00
N GLU A 287 8.12 -11.78 8.05
CA GLU A 287 7.89 -12.25 9.41
C GLU A 287 6.53 -12.96 9.53
N LEU A 288 5.48 -12.44 8.88
CA LEU A 288 4.18 -13.13 8.85
C LEU A 288 4.24 -14.42 8.02
N TYR A 289 4.95 -14.40 6.89
CA TYR A 289 5.19 -15.61 6.10
C TYR A 289 5.95 -16.68 6.89
N ASN A 290 6.92 -16.28 7.73
CA ASN A 290 7.65 -17.20 8.61
C ASN A 290 6.73 -17.84 9.68
N VAL A 291 5.73 -17.12 10.16
CA VAL A 291 4.67 -17.68 11.02
C VAL A 291 3.84 -18.68 10.24
N MET A 292 3.34 -18.30 9.07
CA MET A 292 2.45 -19.12 8.25
C MET A 292 3.09 -20.42 7.77
N ASN A 293 4.39 -20.39 7.41
CA ASN A 293 5.12 -21.57 6.93
C ASN A 293 5.85 -22.35 8.03
N GLY A 294 5.77 -21.90 9.30
CA GLY A 294 6.37 -22.55 10.46
C GLY A 294 7.87 -22.31 10.65
N SER A 295 8.50 -21.40 9.86
CA SER A 295 9.92 -21.05 10.02
C SER A 295 10.19 -20.29 11.32
N ASP A 296 9.23 -19.47 11.80
CA ASP A 296 9.17 -18.97 13.17
C ASP A 296 8.31 -19.92 14.00
N ALA A 297 8.93 -21.01 14.49
CA ALA A 297 8.22 -22.08 15.17
C ALA A 297 7.50 -21.64 16.45
N GLU A 298 7.99 -20.63 17.15
CA GLU A 298 7.37 -20.11 18.36
C GLU A 298 6.06 -19.39 18.04
N LYS A 299 6.09 -18.42 17.14
CA LYS A 299 4.89 -17.68 16.74
C LYS A 299 3.91 -18.53 15.93
N ALA A 300 4.42 -19.47 15.12
CA ALA A 300 3.59 -20.41 14.40
C ALA A 300 2.76 -21.29 15.36
N ALA A 301 3.38 -21.79 16.43
CA ALA A 301 2.66 -22.58 17.42
C ALA A 301 1.54 -21.77 18.13
N ILE A 302 1.75 -20.47 18.38
CA ILE A 302 0.73 -19.59 18.94
C ILE A 302 -0.38 -19.32 17.91
N ALA A 303 -0.02 -19.04 16.67
CA ALA A 303 -0.98 -18.81 15.60
C ALA A 303 -1.85 -20.07 15.35
N ASP A 304 -1.25 -21.25 15.26
CA ASP A 304 -1.97 -22.51 15.06
C ASP A 304 -2.84 -22.93 16.25
N GLN A 305 -2.57 -22.38 17.44
CA GLN A 305 -3.40 -22.63 18.62
C GLN A 305 -4.71 -21.83 18.58
N TYR A 306 -4.71 -20.62 18.02
CA TYR A 306 -5.82 -19.69 18.12
C TYR A 306 -6.46 -19.32 16.78
N PHE A 307 -5.80 -19.60 15.65
CA PHE A 307 -6.33 -19.31 14.32
C PHE A 307 -6.39 -20.58 13.48
N ASP A 308 -7.55 -20.83 12.88
CA ASP A 308 -7.72 -21.92 11.92
C ASP A 308 -6.96 -21.66 10.63
N ASP A 309 -6.94 -20.38 10.19
CA ASP A 309 -6.12 -20.00 9.06
C ASP A 309 -5.72 -18.51 9.09
N VAL A 310 -4.59 -18.23 8.43
CA VAL A 310 -3.96 -16.92 8.32
C VAL A 310 -3.55 -16.70 6.86
N MET A 311 -3.82 -15.49 6.32
CA MET A 311 -3.36 -15.12 5.00
C MET A 311 -2.89 -13.66 4.96
N SER A 312 -2.07 -13.33 3.97
CA SER A 312 -1.74 -11.95 3.62
C SER A 312 -1.91 -11.72 2.12
N VAL A 313 -2.45 -10.57 1.75
CA VAL A 313 -2.42 -10.12 0.35
C VAL A 313 -1.08 -9.47 0.08
N PHE A 314 -0.36 -9.98 -0.93
CA PHE A 314 0.95 -9.45 -1.32
C PHE A 314 0.84 -8.03 -1.87
N PHE A 315 1.58 -7.10 -1.24
CA PHE A 315 1.61 -5.68 -1.57
C PHE A 315 3.04 -5.15 -1.35
N SER A 316 3.87 -5.23 -2.38
CA SER A 316 5.32 -5.07 -2.21
C SER A 316 5.79 -3.61 -2.11
N PRO A 317 6.61 -3.23 -1.12
CA PRO A 317 7.27 -1.92 -1.08
C PRO A 317 8.28 -1.70 -2.23
N LYS A 318 8.66 -2.74 -2.99
CA LYS A 318 9.48 -2.63 -4.22
C LYS A 318 8.81 -1.78 -5.30
N MET A 319 7.49 -1.58 -5.23
CA MET A 319 6.77 -0.63 -6.09
C MET A 319 7.38 0.77 -6.08
N MET A 320 8.04 1.17 -4.98
CA MET A 320 8.77 2.43 -4.90
C MET A 320 9.89 2.53 -5.95
N GLN A 321 10.57 1.44 -6.27
CA GLN A 321 11.57 1.44 -7.35
C GLN A 321 10.90 1.61 -8.71
N SER A 322 9.81 0.89 -8.96
CA SER A 322 9.05 0.96 -10.21
C SER A 322 8.54 2.39 -10.49
N VAL A 323 7.98 3.05 -9.49
CA VAL A 323 7.46 4.42 -9.66
C VAL A 323 8.56 5.45 -9.89
N ILE A 324 9.76 5.25 -9.31
CA ILE A 324 10.92 6.11 -9.57
C ILE A 324 11.42 5.89 -11.00
N ASP A 325 11.47 4.65 -11.50
CA ASP A 325 11.78 4.35 -12.90
C ASP A 325 10.77 5.00 -13.86
N MET A 326 9.47 5.01 -13.51
CA MET A 326 8.47 5.77 -14.26
C MET A 326 8.76 7.27 -14.27
N GLY A 327 9.30 7.84 -13.19
CA GLY A 327 9.78 9.21 -13.16
C GLY A 327 10.94 9.44 -14.14
N VAL A 328 11.87 8.50 -14.27
CA VAL A 328 12.94 8.54 -15.28
C VAL A 328 12.38 8.47 -16.69
N ASP A 329 11.44 7.55 -16.95
CA ASP A 329 10.77 7.42 -18.25
C ASP A 329 10.04 8.71 -18.65
N TYR A 330 9.41 9.38 -17.68
CA TYR A 330 8.76 10.68 -17.93
C TYR A 330 9.78 11.71 -18.43
N VAL A 331 10.91 11.84 -17.75
CA VAL A 331 11.96 12.82 -18.08
C VAL A 331 12.62 12.49 -19.43
N GLN A 332 12.74 11.20 -19.77
CA GLN A 332 13.27 10.73 -21.06
C GLN A 332 12.29 10.89 -22.23
N GLY A 333 11.02 11.24 -21.96
CA GLY A 333 9.98 11.33 -22.96
C GLY A 333 9.42 9.96 -23.42
N ASN A 334 9.71 8.90 -22.68
CA ASN A 334 9.15 7.54 -22.89
C ASN A 334 7.78 7.38 -22.22
N TRP A 335 7.00 8.47 -22.15
CA TRP A 335 5.78 8.52 -21.38
C TRP A 335 4.53 8.25 -22.22
N SER A 336 3.65 7.39 -21.74
CA SER A 336 2.41 7.00 -22.44
C SER A 336 1.14 7.18 -21.60
N TYR A 337 1.26 7.63 -20.34
CA TYR A 337 0.10 7.80 -19.46
C TYR A 337 -0.56 9.17 -19.65
N GLU A 338 -1.87 9.22 -19.48
CA GLU A 338 -2.63 10.46 -19.46
C GLU A 338 -2.56 11.10 -18.07
N VAL A 339 -2.53 12.43 -18.02
CA VAL A 339 -2.57 13.17 -16.74
C VAL A 339 -3.82 12.80 -15.95
N GLY A 340 -3.66 12.51 -14.67
CA GLY A 340 -4.72 12.08 -13.78
C GLY A 340 -5.10 10.60 -13.89
N SER A 341 -4.47 9.84 -14.81
CA SER A 341 -4.75 8.40 -14.90
C SER A 341 -4.19 7.63 -13.70
N GLY A 342 -4.78 6.46 -13.43
CA GLY A 342 -4.30 5.49 -12.45
C GLY A 342 -3.59 4.31 -13.11
N SER A 343 -2.56 3.79 -12.47
CA SER A 343 -1.91 2.52 -12.80
C SER A 343 -1.71 1.74 -11.50
N TYR A 344 -2.19 0.50 -11.45
CA TYR A 344 -2.26 -0.27 -10.22
C TYR A 344 -1.51 -1.60 -10.40
N GLU A 345 -0.59 -1.87 -9.47
CA GLU A 345 0.09 -3.17 -9.41
C GLU A 345 -0.89 -4.26 -8.99
N PRO A 346 -0.93 -5.38 -9.73
CA PRO A 346 -1.80 -6.49 -9.38
C PRO A 346 -1.34 -7.15 -8.07
N VAL A 347 -2.31 -7.66 -7.33
CA VAL A 347 -2.13 -8.33 -6.04
C VAL A 347 -2.49 -9.80 -6.11
N PHE A 348 -2.08 -10.58 -5.11
CA PHE A 348 -2.45 -11.99 -4.97
C PHE A 348 -2.43 -12.40 -3.50
N ILE A 349 -3.18 -13.46 -3.19
CA ILE A 349 -3.23 -14.03 -1.85
C ILE A 349 -2.01 -14.93 -1.64
N VAL A 350 -1.35 -14.73 -0.49
CA VAL A 350 -0.35 -15.65 0.07
C VAL A 350 -0.97 -16.30 1.29
N ASP A 351 -1.22 -17.58 1.19
CA ASP A 351 -1.67 -18.46 2.27
C ASP A 351 -0.51 -19.34 2.79
N LYS A 352 -0.81 -20.24 3.71
CA LYS A 352 0.18 -21.17 4.28
C LYS A 352 0.92 -21.98 3.22
N THR A 353 0.32 -22.22 2.04
CA THR A 353 0.95 -23.03 0.96
C THR A 353 1.97 -22.23 0.16
N LEU A 354 1.75 -20.95 -0.01
CA LEU A 354 2.62 -20.05 -0.77
C LEU A 354 3.65 -19.31 0.10
N ALA A 355 3.42 -19.18 1.40
CA ALA A 355 4.28 -18.44 2.32
C ALA A 355 5.74 -18.92 2.41
N GLY A 356 6.04 -20.14 1.93
CA GLY A 356 7.40 -20.68 1.81
C GLY A 356 8.04 -20.46 0.45
N GLU A 357 7.27 -20.03 -0.55
CA GLU A 357 7.70 -19.87 -1.95
C GLU A 357 7.81 -18.38 -2.36
N VAL A 358 7.09 -17.51 -1.70
CA VAL A 358 7.06 -16.07 -1.95
C VAL A 358 8.03 -15.36 -1.01
N GLU A 359 8.90 -14.52 -1.57
CA GLU A 359 9.77 -13.66 -0.78
C GLU A 359 8.99 -12.42 -0.32
N GLY A 360 8.83 -12.27 0.98
CA GLY A 360 8.26 -11.08 1.59
C GLY A 360 9.27 -9.95 1.78
N PHE A 361 8.80 -8.77 2.18
CA PHE A 361 9.68 -7.72 2.67
C PHE A 361 9.96 -7.90 4.16
N THR A 362 11.10 -7.44 4.64
CA THR A 362 11.42 -7.47 6.08
C THR A 362 10.93 -6.20 6.75
N GLY A 363 10.20 -6.33 7.86
CA GLY A 363 9.62 -5.20 8.59
C GLY A 363 10.62 -4.41 9.44
N HIS A 364 11.85 -4.93 9.59
CA HIS A 364 12.89 -4.32 10.44
C HIS A 364 14.27 -4.36 9.78
#